data_d3c50f2ba50b4441813395fa77612945
#
_entry.id   d3c50f2ba50b4441813395fa77612945
#
_cell.length_a   1.000
_cell.length_b   1.000
_cell.length_c   1.000
_cell.angle_alpha   90.00
_cell.angle_beta   90.00
_cell.angle_gamma   90.00
#
_symmetry.space_group_name_H-M   'P 1'
#
loop_
_entity.id
_entity.type
_entity.pdbx_description
1 polymer ?
#
loop_
_entity_poly.entity_id
_entity_poly.type
_entity_poly.pdbx_seq_one_letter_code
_entity_poly.pdbx_strand_id
1 'polypeptide(L)'
;MTKAEYMQHLKEALQGYDRSFAEEILESYEEHFADGIKSGRTEEEICDELGKIENFMKDIEDMMGDKDIHTHEVDHFTAIEEAKECYSGINKIELALVSMNVKVRPSEDNELHVYLENGREKSKYLQESISGDSYYAREIVDKNHKKGSALKGLGFIFLMGISCEEDQTLVVEVPSRLNSLKIKTMSGDLKLQEVWSKALTLETMSGDIEQNKVYAEEAILKTASGDIQLKDGKGKDAILQTTSGDISWREGNVEEAQITTISGDVDFMGSKASRLKIKTTSGEVELRNSEIADLTHLNAATTSGDIEGTFFAEKLSVQSISGDIDMTLDRRGRELIAKTKSVSGDCDVYGRIHYDGTPDPTRHIVG
;
A
#
# COMPACT_ATOMS: atom_id res chain seq x y z
N MET A 1 -21.61 20.84 -3.91
CA MET A 1 -20.73 22.05 -3.98
C MET A 1 -20.25 22.18 -5.42
N THR A 2 -20.21 23.39 -5.97
CA THR A 2 -19.69 23.62 -7.33
C THR A 2 -18.16 23.70 -7.32
N LYS A 3 -17.52 23.47 -8.50
CA LYS A 3 -16.07 23.68 -8.68
C LYS A 3 -15.64 25.07 -8.20
N ALA A 4 -16.40 26.12 -8.57
CA ALA A 4 -16.07 27.50 -8.23
C ALA A 4 -16.07 27.72 -6.71
N GLU A 5 -17.05 27.20 -5.99
CA GLU A 5 -17.12 27.26 -4.53
C GLU A 5 -15.98 26.50 -3.88
N TYR A 6 -15.66 25.29 -4.35
CA TYR A 6 -14.56 24.48 -3.85
C TYR A 6 -13.21 25.19 -4.02
N MET A 7 -12.92 25.67 -5.22
CA MET A 7 -11.67 26.39 -5.53
C MET A 7 -11.53 27.68 -4.74
N GLN A 8 -12.63 28.40 -4.47
CA GLN A 8 -12.61 29.62 -3.66
C GLN A 8 -12.26 29.27 -2.19
N HIS A 9 -12.88 28.26 -1.60
CA HIS A 9 -12.57 27.82 -0.24
C HIS A 9 -11.14 27.32 -0.12
N LEU A 10 -10.64 26.59 -1.12
CA LEU A 10 -9.25 26.12 -1.16
C LEU A 10 -8.28 27.30 -1.21
N LYS A 11 -8.57 28.29 -2.04
CA LYS A 11 -7.76 29.50 -2.14
C LYS A 11 -7.72 30.31 -0.84
N GLU A 12 -8.86 30.40 -0.12
CA GLU A 12 -8.94 31.03 1.18
C GLU A 12 -8.14 30.26 2.24
N ALA A 13 -8.21 28.95 2.24
CA ALA A 13 -7.46 28.09 3.15
C ALA A 13 -5.94 28.18 2.95
N LEU A 14 -5.50 28.46 1.74
CA LEU A 14 -4.09 28.60 1.37
C LEU A 14 -3.50 30.01 1.59
N GLN A 15 -4.27 30.99 2.08
CA GLN A 15 -3.82 32.37 2.26
C GLN A 15 -2.69 32.57 3.28
N GLY A 16 -2.25 31.62 4.00
CA GLY A 16 -1.12 31.72 4.93
C GLY A 16 0.18 31.07 4.43
N TYR A 17 0.14 30.48 3.26
CA TYR A 17 1.23 29.71 2.72
C TYR A 17 2.02 30.49 1.65
N ASP A 18 3.21 29.98 1.30
CA ASP A 18 4.02 30.56 0.22
C ASP A 18 3.21 30.65 -1.07
N ARG A 19 3.40 31.74 -1.82
CA ARG A 19 2.61 32.05 -3.01
C ARG A 19 2.78 30.98 -4.10
N SER A 20 4.00 30.50 -4.33
CA SER A 20 4.24 29.48 -5.35
C SER A 20 3.61 28.15 -4.95
N PHE A 21 3.65 27.82 -3.67
CA PHE A 21 2.99 26.68 -3.09
C PHE A 21 1.46 26.73 -3.30
N ALA A 22 0.84 27.87 -3.02
CA ALA A 22 -0.59 28.03 -3.18
C ALA A 22 -1.02 27.98 -4.67
N GLU A 23 -0.25 28.61 -5.55
CA GLU A 23 -0.52 28.61 -7.00
C GLU A 23 -0.44 27.18 -7.59
N GLU A 24 0.54 26.39 -7.20
CA GLU A 24 0.69 24.99 -7.63
C GLU A 24 -0.47 24.09 -7.17
N ILE A 25 -0.92 24.24 -5.92
CA ILE A 25 -2.09 23.51 -5.43
C ILE A 25 -3.34 23.87 -6.25
N LEU A 26 -3.57 25.14 -6.45
CA LEU A 26 -4.75 25.61 -7.18
C LEU A 26 -4.76 25.11 -8.63
N GLU A 27 -3.63 25.16 -9.33
CA GLU A 27 -3.50 24.65 -10.69
C GLU A 27 -3.78 23.15 -10.77
N SER A 28 -3.27 22.36 -9.85
CA SER A 28 -3.48 20.94 -9.76
C SER A 28 -4.94 20.56 -9.54
N TYR A 29 -5.65 21.29 -8.64
CA TYR A 29 -7.09 21.07 -8.44
C TYR A 29 -7.91 21.48 -9.67
N GLU A 30 -7.52 22.55 -10.37
CA GLU A 30 -8.16 22.94 -11.62
C GLU A 30 -8.04 21.87 -12.70
N GLU A 31 -6.86 21.24 -12.83
CA GLU A 31 -6.60 20.15 -13.77
C GLU A 31 -7.42 18.90 -13.42
N HIS A 32 -7.47 18.52 -12.12
CA HIS A 32 -8.28 17.39 -11.67
C HIS A 32 -9.79 17.58 -12.00
N PHE A 33 -10.32 18.79 -11.78
CA PHE A 33 -11.68 19.09 -12.19
C PHE A 33 -11.87 19.01 -13.71
N ALA A 34 -10.89 19.48 -14.48
CA ALA A 34 -10.95 19.43 -15.95
C ALA A 34 -10.99 17.97 -16.46
N ASP A 35 -10.15 17.12 -15.91
CA ASP A 35 -10.09 15.70 -16.27
C ASP A 35 -11.32 14.92 -15.77
N GLY A 36 -11.81 15.23 -14.59
CA GLY A 36 -13.04 14.67 -14.06
C GLY A 36 -14.25 14.97 -14.94
N ILE A 37 -14.42 16.23 -15.33
CA ILE A 37 -15.50 16.65 -16.24
C ILE A 37 -15.35 16.01 -17.62
N LYS A 38 -14.12 15.92 -18.16
CA LYS A 38 -13.83 15.27 -19.44
C LYS A 38 -14.18 13.77 -19.44
N SER A 39 -14.03 13.12 -18.29
CA SER A 39 -14.45 11.71 -18.10
C SER A 39 -15.94 11.54 -17.78
N GLY A 40 -16.74 12.61 -17.81
CA GLY A 40 -18.20 12.58 -17.66
C GLY A 40 -18.70 12.64 -16.23
N ARG A 41 -17.85 12.94 -15.24
CA ARG A 41 -18.24 13.13 -13.84
C ARG A 41 -18.84 14.51 -13.63
N THR A 42 -19.74 14.64 -12.67
CA THR A 42 -20.30 15.93 -12.25
C THR A 42 -19.35 16.66 -11.30
N GLU A 43 -19.44 17.97 -11.23
CA GLU A 43 -18.65 18.77 -10.28
C GLU A 43 -18.89 18.33 -8.82
N GLU A 44 -20.10 17.91 -8.50
CA GLU A 44 -20.46 17.45 -7.15
C GLU A 44 -19.79 16.12 -6.82
N GLU A 45 -19.76 15.17 -7.73
CA GLU A 45 -19.05 13.90 -7.57
C GLU A 45 -17.54 14.11 -7.39
N ILE A 46 -16.95 15.05 -8.14
CA ILE A 46 -15.52 15.38 -8.01
C ILE A 46 -15.24 16.06 -6.66
N CYS A 47 -16.11 16.97 -6.20
CA CYS A 47 -15.96 17.58 -4.87
C CYS A 47 -16.07 16.57 -3.73
N ASP A 48 -16.96 15.59 -3.84
CA ASP A 48 -17.12 14.52 -2.85
C ASP A 48 -15.90 13.58 -2.83
N GLU A 49 -15.30 13.30 -3.98
CA GLU A 49 -14.06 12.52 -4.13
C GLU A 49 -12.86 13.24 -3.52
N LEU A 50 -12.72 14.54 -3.77
CA LEU A 50 -11.65 15.38 -3.21
C LEU A 50 -11.77 15.57 -1.69
N GLY A 51 -12.95 15.38 -1.13
CA GLY A 51 -13.20 15.46 0.30
C GLY A 51 -13.25 16.90 0.82
N LYS A 52 -13.17 17.02 2.15
CA LYS A 52 -13.24 18.32 2.82
C LYS A 52 -11.88 19.01 2.86
N ILE A 53 -11.85 20.29 2.51
CA ILE A 53 -10.65 21.13 2.52
C ILE A 53 -10.00 21.19 3.91
N GLU A 54 -10.81 21.16 4.99
CA GLU A 54 -10.30 21.17 6.36
C GLU A 54 -9.45 19.92 6.68
N ASN A 55 -9.79 18.75 6.14
CA ASN A 55 -9.01 17.55 6.31
C ASN A 55 -7.68 17.66 5.56
N PHE A 56 -7.71 18.16 4.34
CA PHE A 56 -6.51 18.43 3.54
C PHE A 56 -5.59 19.44 4.24
N MET A 57 -6.13 20.55 4.78
CA MET A 57 -5.33 21.54 5.52
C MET A 57 -4.72 20.95 6.79
N LYS A 58 -5.46 20.11 7.50
CA LYS A 58 -4.95 19.40 8.67
C LYS A 58 -3.82 18.45 8.31
N ASP A 59 -3.95 17.73 7.22
CA ASP A 59 -2.87 16.84 6.72
C ASP A 59 -1.62 17.64 6.35
N ILE A 60 -1.78 18.86 5.81
CA ILE A 60 -0.66 19.78 5.58
C ILE A 60 -0.03 20.25 6.90
N GLU A 61 -0.83 20.67 7.87
CA GLU A 61 -0.35 21.14 9.19
C GLU A 61 0.37 20.02 9.95
N ASP A 62 -0.20 18.83 9.99
CA ASP A 62 0.40 17.64 10.63
C ASP A 62 1.74 17.22 9.97
N MET A 63 1.95 17.60 8.70
CA MET A 63 3.19 17.34 7.97
C MET A 63 4.21 18.48 8.05
N MET A 64 3.77 19.72 8.21
CA MET A 64 4.66 20.87 8.33
C MET A 64 5.30 20.96 9.74
N GLY A 65 4.83 20.13 10.69
CA GLY A 65 5.37 19.90 12.03
C GLY A 65 6.12 21.05 12.68
N ASP A 66 5.78 21.30 13.89
CA ASP A 66 6.27 22.32 14.85
C ASP A 66 7.59 23.04 14.49
N LYS A 67 7.55 24.36 14.46
CA LYS A 67 8.63 25.26 14.06
C LYS A 67 9.69 25.44 15.17
N ASP A 68 10.26 24.41 15.75
CA ASP A 68 11.41 24.59 16.65
C ASP A 68 12.34 23.37 16.64
N ILE A 69 13.24 23.32 15.67
CA ILE A 69 14.46 22.51 15.80
C ILE A 69 15.67 23.39 15.50
N HIS A 70 16.41 23.68 16.56
CA HIS A 70 17.67 24.39 16.53
C HIS A 70 18.70 23.64 15.68
N THR A 71 19.24 24.35 14.68
CA THR A 71 20.41 23.94 13.91
C THR A 71 21.66 24.02 14.78
N HIS A 72 22.37 22.93 14.95
CA HIS A 72 23.78 22.96 15.31
C HIS A 72 24.63 22.83 14.03
N GLU A 73 25.38 23.88 13.75
CA GLU A 73 26.46 23.87 12.77
C GLU A 73 27.61 23.00 13.29
N VAL A 74 28.12 22.13 12.45
CA VAL A 74 29.44 21.48 12.67
C VAL A 74 30.23 21.57 11.37
N ASP A 75 31.41 22.20 11.50
CA ASP A 75 32.39 22.43 10.46
C ASP A 75 33.26 21.19 10.12
N HIS A 76 33.52 21.04 8.84
CA HIS A 76 34.75 20.61 8.11
C HIS A 76 35.41 19.24 8.26
N PHE A 77 35.37 18.54 7.12
CA PHE A 77 36.42 17.82 6.38
C PHE A 77 37.13 16.59 6.95
N THR A 78 36.89 15.44 6.33
CA THR A 78 37.90 14.63 5.60
C THR A 78 37.21 13.46 4.90
N ALA A 79 37.58 13.21 3.62
CA ALA A 79 37.16 12.03 2.84
C ALA A 79 37.79 10.78 3.49
N ILE A 80 36.93 9.96 4.11
CA ILE A 80 37.26 8.63 4.59
C ILE A 80 36.11 7.75 4.11
N GLU A 81 36.41 6.50 3.72
CA GLU A 81 35.40 5.45 3.56
C GLU A 81 34.28 5.70 4.55
N GLU A 82 33.09 6.07 4.06
CA GLU A 82 31.97 6.36 4.94
C GLU A 82 31.67 5.11 5.77
N ALA A 83 32.08 5.15 7.04
CA ALA A 83 31.70 4.15 7.99
C ALA A 83 30.18 4.13 8.04
N LYS A 84 29.56 2.99 7.76
CA LYS A 84 28.13 2.77 7.95
C LYS A 84 27.81 3.26 9.35
N GLU A 85 27.02 4.31 9.47
CA GLU A 85 26.59 4.76 10.79
C GLU A 85 25.76 3.66 11.42
N CYS A 86 26.15 3.27 12.63
CA CYS A 86 25.54 2.19 13.39
C CYS A 86 24.75 2.79 14.56
N TYR A 87 23.48 2.41 14.66
CA TYR A 87 22.59 2.89 15.70
C TYR A 87 22.14 1.73 16.58
N SER A 88 22.63 1.72 17.83
CA SER A 88 22.39 0.65 18.78
C SER A 88 21.05 0.79 19.51
N GLY A 89 20.40 -0.37 19.76
CA GLY A 89 19.21 -0.43 20.59
C GLY A 89 17.92 0.04 19.91
N ILE A 90 17.95 0.27 18.60
CA ILE A 90 16.77 0.68 17.84
C ILE A 90 15.89 -0.52 17.58
N ASN A 91 14.59 -0.39 17.87
CA ASN A 91 13.57 -1.39 17.55
C ASN A 91 12.30 -0.80 16.93
N LYS A 92 12.26 0.53 16.73
CA LYS A 92 11.21 1.23 15.98
C LYS A 92 11.86 2.10 14.91
N ILE A 93 11.39 1.98 13.69
CA ILE A 93 11.91 2.71 12.53
C ILE A 93 10.74 3.35 11.81
N GLU A 94 10.85 4.65 11.56
CA GLU A 94 9.90 5.39 10.74
C GLU A 94 10.63 6.20 9.68
N LEU A 95 10.31 5.95 8.41
CA LEU A 95 10.86 6.64 7.26
C LEU A 95 9.74 7.39 6.53
N ALA A 96 9.94 8.69 6.30
CA ALA A 96 9.05 9.55 5.52
C ALA A 96 9.80 10.10 4.31
N LEU A 97 9.61 9.46 3.16
CA LEU A 97 10.35 9.69 1.94
C LEU A 97 9.45 10.27 0.85
N VAL A 98 10.05 10.77 -0.21
CA VAL A 98 9.36 11.31 -1.38
C VAL A 98 9.62 10.45 -2.60
N SER A 99 10.89 10.28 -2.98
CA SER A 99 11.26 9.64 -4.25
C SER A 99 12.24 8.47 -4.11
N MET A 100 12.82 8.29 -2.94
CA MET A 100 13.79 7.24 -2.73
C MET A 100 13.17 5.85 -2.73
N ASN A 101 13.80 4.94 -3.45
CA ASN A 101 13.57 3.51 -3.28
C ASN A 101 14.15 3.05 -1.93
N VAL A 102 13.54 2.06 -1.31
CA VAL A 102 14.00 1.54 -0.01
C VAL A 102 14.23 0.04 -0.10
N LYS A 103 15.42 -0.40 0.31
CA LYS A 103 15.76 -1.80 0.51
C LYS A 103 15.98 -2.08 1.99
N VAL A 104 15.14 -2.93 2.58
CA VAL A 104 15.26 -3.34 3.98
C VAL A 104 15.72 -4.79 4.04
N ARG A 105 16.77 -5.05 4.82
CA ARG A 105 17.31 -6.38 5.04
C ARG A 105 17.87 -6.55 6.45
N PRO A 106 18.09 -7.78 6.94
CA PRO A 106 18.68 -7.98 8.26
C PRO A 106 20.14 -7.49 8.29
N SER A 107 20.53 -6.91 9.42
CA SER A 107 21.93 -6.58 9.68
C SER A 107 22.70 -7.78 10.26
N GLU A 108 24.01 -7.84 10.02
CA GLU A 108 24.87 -8.92 10.51
C GLU A 108 25.18 -8.78 12.02
N ASP A 109 25.23 -7.56 12.52
CA ASP A 109 25.57 -7.23 13.91
C ASP A 109 24.36 -6.96 14.82
N ASN A 110 23.15 -7.09 14.27
CA ASN A 110 21.87 -6.83 14.95
C ASN A 110 21.66 -5.36 15.36
N GLU A 111 22.35 -4.45 14.68
CA GLU A 111 22.21 -3.00 14.84
C GLU A 111 21.54 -2.38 13.60
N LEU A 112 21.06 -1.15 13.71
CA LEU A 112 20.50 -0.42 12.58
C LEU A 112 21.61 0.26 11.78
N HIS A 113 21.67 0.03 10.49
CA HIS A 113 22.51 0.77 9.56
C HIS A 113 21.66 1.39 8.46
N VAL A 114 21.90 2.66 8.17
CA VAL A 114 21.17 3.41 7.13
C VAL A 114 22.17 4.12 6.22
N TYR A 115 22.13 3.83 4.94
CA TYR A 115 23.03 4.41 3.94
C TYR A 115 22.45 4.41 2.53
N LEU A 116 22.97 5.23 1.66
CA LEU A 116 22.60 5.23 0.25
C LEU A 116 23.42 4.19 -0.53
N GLU A 117 22.75 3.40 -1.37
CA GLU A 117 23.39 2.29 -2.14
C GLU A 117 24.53 2.78 -3.05
N ASN A 118 24.46 4.01 -3.52
CA ASN A 118 25.48 4.63 -4.38
C ASN A 118 26.68 5.23 -3.60
N GLY A 119 26.75 5.06 -2.29
CA GLY A 119 27.81 5.57 -1.44
C GLY A 119 27.85 7.09 -1.27
N ARG A 120 26.79 7.80 -1.65
CA ARG A 120 26.69 9.25 -1.43
C ARG A 120 26.40 9.54 0.05
N GLU A 121 26.81 10.70 0.50
CA GLU A 121 26.57 11.18 1.86
C GLU A 121 25.07 11.39 2.11
N LYS A 122 24.48 10.55 2.98
CA LYS A 122 23.04 10.55 3.25
C LYS A 122 22.54 11.85 3.91
N SER A 123 23.40 12.55 4.67
CA SER A 123 23.06 13.82 5.33
C SER A 123 22.60 14.93 4.37
N LYS A 124 22.96 14.82 3.09
CA LYS A 124 22.48 15.72 2.03
C LYS A 124 21.05 15.44 1.60
N TYR A 125 20.55 14.24 1.85
CA TYR A 125 19.28 13.74 1.36
C TYR A 125 18.29 13.39 2.47
N LEU A 126 18.79 13.13 3.69
CA LEU A 126 18.00 12.72 4.83
C LEU A 126 18.22 13.62 6.03
N GLN A 127 17.14 14.01 6.66
CA GLN A 127 17.14 14.55 8.02
C GLN A 127 16.77 13.42 8.98
N GLU A 128 17.67 13.12 9.89
CA GLU A 128 17.54 12.00 10.83
C GLU A 128 17.36 12.49 12.27
N SER A 129 16.66 11.69 13.08
CA SER A 129 16.56 11.90 14.51
C SER A 129 16.39 10.59 15.26
N ILE A 130 16.93 10.51 16.46
CA ILE A 130 16.82 9.35 17.34
C ILE A 130 16.20 9.79 18.65
N SER A 131 15.22 9.03 19.13
CA SER A 131 14.60 9.24 20.43
C SER A 131 14.37 7.89 21.14
N GLY A 132 15.19 7.61 22.14
CA GLY A 132 15.15 6.32 22.85
C GLY A 132 15.46 5.14 21.93
N ASP A 133 14.48 4.25 21.73
CA ASP A 133 14.56 3.06 20.87
C ASP A 133 14.02 3.30 19.45
N SER A 134 13.77 4.54 19.09
CA SER A 134 13.11 4.93 17.85
C SER A 134 14.04 5.74 16.95
N TYR A 135 14.13 5.33 15.69
CA TYR A 135 14.83 6.04 14.61
C TYR A 135 13.80 6.61 13.65
N TYR A 136 13.97 7.87 13.33
CA TYR A 136 13.15 8.59 12.35
C TYR A 136 14.04 9.23 11.31
N ALA A 137 13.69 9.08 10.02
CA ALA A 137 14.34 9.80 8.93
C ALA A 137 13.32 10.35 7.94
N ARG A 138 13.62 11.54 7.44
CA ARG A 138 12.81 12.23 6.43
C ARG A 138 13.68 12.64 5.25
N GLU A 139 13.19 12.45 4.03
CA GLU A 139 13.87 12.93 2.82
C GLU A 139 13.86 14.47 2.78
N ILE A 140 15.04 15.05 2.50
CA ILE A 140 15.22 16.49 2.31
C ILE A 140 14.91 16.80 0.84
N VAL A 141 13.84 17.56 0.63
CA VAL A 141 13.49 18.03 -0.71
C VAL A 141 14.16 19.38 -0.94
N ASP A 142 15.13 19.45 -1.87
CA ASP A 142 15.81 20.68 -2.18
C ASP A 142 14.88 21.68 -2.90
N LYS A 143 14.67 22.83 -2.27
CA LYS A 143 13.85 23.91 -2.81
C LYS A 143 14.46 24.65 -4.00
N ASN A 144 15.70 24.36 -4.36
CA ASN A 144 16.45 25.10 -5.38
C ASN A 144 16.40 24.49 -6.79
N HIS A 145 15.89 23.30 -6.99
CA HIS A 145 15.63 22.76 -8.31
C HIS A 145 14.34 23.38 -8.88
N LYS A 146 14.51 24.33 -9.78
CA LYS A 146 13.45 25.04 -10.54
C LYS A 146 12.72 24.12 -11.54
N LYS A 147 12.26 22.97 -11.14
CA LYS A 147 11.24 22.15 -11.85
C LYS A 147 10.68 21.11 -10.89
N GLY A 148 9.49 21.34 -10.41
CA GLY A 148 8.69 20.39 -9.65
C GLY A 148 8.81 20.58 -8.15
N SER A 149 7.94 21.37 -7.56
CA SER A 149 7.82 21.49 -6.10
C SER A 149 7.12 20.27 -5.54
N ALA A 150 7.76 19.63 -4.59
CA ALA A 150 7.16 18.51 -3.87
C ALA A 150 6.08 19.01 -2.91
N LEU A 151 4.86 18.63 -3.13
CA LEU A 151 3.75 18.87 -2.24
C LEU A 151 3.33 17.63 -1.47
N LYS A 152 3.06 17.84 -0.20
CA LYS A 152 2.86 16.81 0.81
C LYS A 152 1.39 16.64 1.13
N GLY A 153 0.85 15.47 0.90
CA GLY A 153 -0.49 15.07 1.35
C GLY A 153 -0.92 13.80 0.63
N LEU A 154 -1.15 12.74 1.36
CA LEU A 154 -1.41 11.37 0.85
C LEU A 154 -2.61 11.25 -0.12
N GLY A 155 -3.37 12.31 -0.34
CA GLY A 155 -4.52 12.31 -1.24
C GLY A 155 -4.35 13.11 -2.52
N PHE A 156 -3.24 13.83 -2.71
CA PHE A 156 -3.22 14.86 -3.74
C PHE A 156 -2.02 14.91 -4.70
N ILE A 157 -1.04 14.01 -4.59
CA ILE A 157 0.21 14.12 -5.33
C ILE A 157 0.19 13.37 -6.67
N PHE A 158 -0.95 12.94 -7.11
CA PHE A 158 -1.13 12.26 -8.39
C PHE A 158 -0.81 13.14 -9.62
N LEU A 159 -0.59 14.45 -9.45
CA LEU A 159 -0.54 15.39 -10.57
C LEU A 159 0.82 16.01 -10.89
N MET A 160 1.85 15.80 -10.09
CA MET A 160 3.15 16.42 -10.40
C MET A 160 4.20 15.37 -10.73
N GLY A 161 4.52 15.25 -12.01
CA GLY A 161 5.69 14.52 -12.49
C GLY A 161 6.98 15.11 -11.94
N ILE A 162 7.39 14.70 -10.76
CA ILE A 162 8.70 15.02 -10.22
C ILE A 162 9.71 14.09 -10.91
N SER A 163 10.41 14.60 -11.91
CA SER A 163 11.61 13.92 -12.41
C SER A 163 12.74 14.19 -11.42
N CYS A 164 12.95 13.29 -10.47
CA CYS A 164 14.17 13.26 -9.70
C CYS A 164 15.31 12.79 -10.61
N GLU A 165 16.39 13.56 -10.65
CA GLU A 165 17.63 13.11 -11.29
C GLU A 165 18.20 11.95 -10.46
N GLU A 166 18.24 10.76 -11.06
CA GLU A 166 18.75 9.47 -10.54
C GLU A 166 17.91 8.83 -9.43
N ASP A 167 17.45 7.62 -9.69
CA ASP A 167 16.81 6.72 -8.72
C ASP A 167 17.76 6.44 -7.54
N GLN A 168 17.51 7.08 -6.41
CA GLN A 168 18.31 6.85 -5.22
C GLN A 168 17.69 5.72 -4.40
N THR A 169 18.51 4.79 -3.96
CA THR A 169 18.09 3.68 -3.10
C THR A 169 18.68 3.85 -1.71
N LEU A 170 17.79 3.95 -0.73
CA LEU A 170 18.13 3.91 0.69
C LEU A 170 18.18 2.45 1.14
N VAL A 171 19.33 2.02 1.64
CA VAL A 171 19.50 0.70 2.25
C VAL A 171 19.37 0.84 3.76
N VAL A 172 18.52 0.01 4.34
CA VAL A 172 18.22 -0.05 5.77
C VAL A 172 18.49 -1.47 6.25
N GLU A 173 19.61 -1.69 6.91
CA GLU A 173 19.91 -2.96 7.55
C GLU A 173 19.37 -2.92 8.98
N VAL A 174 18.49 -3.85 9.30
CA VAL A 174 17.69 -3.79 10.53
C VAL A 174 18.04 -4.90 11.52
N PRO A 175 17.86 -4.65 12.83
CA PRO A 175 17.95 -5.70 13.84
C PRO A 175 17.03 -6.88 13.55
N SER A 176 17.37 -8.05 14.07
CA SER A 176 16.64 -9.30 13.86
C SER A 176 15.15 -9.24 14.28
N ARG A 177 14.79 -8.30 15.16
CA ARG A 177 13.42 -8.08 15.61
C ARG A 177 13.11 -6.61 15.81
N LEU A 178 12.08 -6.14 15.15
CA LEU A 178 11.54 -4.81 15.32
C LEU A 178 10.19 -4.83 16.05
N ASN A 179 9.93 -3.83 16.86
CA ASN A 179 8.59 -3.57 17.38
C ASN A 179 7.73 -2.89 16.31
N SER A 180 8.33 -1.98 15.52
CA SER A 180 7.62 -1.30 14.44
C SER A 180 8.57 -0.94 13.31
N LEU A 181 8.13 -1.18 12.09
CA LEU A 181 8.74 -0.67 10.87
C LEU A 181 7.67 0.05 10.06
N LYS A 182 7.82 1.35 9.91
CA LYS A 182 6.91 2.18 9.13
C LYS A 182 7.67 2.93 8.06
N ILE A 183 7.30 2.71 6.81
CA ILE A 183 7.91 3.38 5.66
C ILE A 183 6.79 3.99 4.84
N LYS A 184 6.92 5.29 4.60
CA LYS A 184 6.05 6.04 3.70
C LYS A 184 6.87 6.72 2.64
N THR A 185 6.49 6.57 1.39
CA THR A 185 7.09 7.26 0.26
C THR A 185 6.00 7.69 -0.73
N MET A 186 6.35 8.50 -1.70
CA MET A 186 5.39 8.89 -2.72
C MET A 186 5.58 8.11 -4.01
N SER A 187 6.81 7.96 -4.48
CA SER A 187 7.08 7.28 -5.74
C SER A 187 8.16 6.20 -5.66
N GLY A 188 8.78 6.02 -4.50
CA GLY A 188 9.83 5.02 -4.33
C GLY A 188 9.28 3.60 -4.18
N ASP A 189 9.99 2.63 -4.70
CA ASP A 189 9.74 1.22 -4.49
C ASP A 189 10.20 0.77 -3.10
N LEU A 190 9.45 -0.14 -2.50
CA LEU A 190 9.74 -0.68 -1.17
C LEU A 190 10.04 -2.17 -1.28
N LYS A 191 11.30 -2.56 -1.03
CA LYS A 191 11.75 -3.97 -1.10
C LYS A 191 12.22 -4.44 0.27
N LEU A 192 11.54 -5.44 0.83
CA LEU A 192 11.86 -6.03 2.12
C LEU A 192 12.28 -7.49 1.97
N GLN A 193 13.38 -7.86 2.58
CA GLN A 193 13.89 -9.22 2.57
C GLN A 193 14.25 -9.70 3.98
N GLU A 194 13.69 -10.85 4.39
CA GLU A 194 14.00 -11.54 5.66
C GLU A 194 13.83 -10.65 6.92
N VAL A 195 12.80 -9.81 6.93
CA VAL A 195 12.52 -8.87 8.03
C VAL A 195 11.50 -9.45 9.00
N TRP A 196 11.72 -9.24 10.31
CA TRP A 196 10.77 -9.56 11.35
C TRP A 196 10.33 -8.28 12.10
N SER A 197 9.02 -8.01 12.12
CA SER A 197 8.46 -6.87 12.86
C SER A 197 7.13 -7.27 13.54
N LYS A 198 6.81 -6.65 14.69
CA LYS A 198 5.45 -6.80 15.23
C LYS A 198 4.46 -6.02 14.39
N ALA A 199 4.71 -4.73 14.19
CA ALA A 199 3.89 -3.88 13.34
C ALA A 199 4.69 -3.45 12.10
N LEU A 200 4.15 -3.70 10.93
CA LEU A 200 4.72 -3.33 9.64
C LEU A 200 3.73 -2.44 8.89
N THR A 201 4.16 -1.25 8.52
CA THR A 201 3.36 -0.35 7.69
C THR A 201 4.19 0.14 6.52
N LEU A 202 3.78 -0.20 5.31
CA LEU A 202 4.38 0.24 4.06
C LEU A 202 3.34 0.98 3.24
N GLU A 203 3.61 2.23 2.94
CA GLU A 203 2.71 3.07 2.15
C GLU A 203 3.49 3.78 1.05
N THR A 204 3.04 3.65 -0.18
CA THR A 204 3.55 4.41 -1.32
C THR A 204 2.39 4.89 -2.18
N MET A 205 2.59 5.83 -3.09
CA MET A 205 1.53 6.21 -4.02
C MET A 205 1.71 5.57 -5.39
N SER A 206 2.92 5.55 -5.90
CA SER A 206 3.18 5.04 -7.25
C SER A 206 4.21 3.92 -7.29
N GLY A 207 4.94 3.70 -6.22
CA GLY A 207 5.95 2.64 -6.15
C GLY A 207 5.37 1.27 -5.89
N ASP A 208 6.13 0.25 -6.19
CA ASP A 208 5.82 -1.14 -5.91
C ASP A 208 6.24 -1.54 -4.50
N ILE A 209 5.53 -2.50 -3.92
CA ILE A 209 5.86 -3.09 -2.63
C ILE A 209 6.20 -4.57 -2.82
N GLU A 210 7.47 -4.92 -2.68
CA GLU A 210 7.95 -6.29 -2.75
C GLU A 210 8.38 -6.79 -1.37
N GLN A 211 7.87 -7.95 -0.96
CA GLN A 211 8.28 -8.62 0.27
C GLN A 211 8.71 -10.07 0.00
N ASN A 212 9.84 -10.46 0.55
CA ASN A 212 10.32 -11.83 0.50
C ASN A 212 10.73 -12.30 1.90
N LYS A 213 10.10 -13.37 2.40
CA LYS A 213 10.34 -13.94 3.73
C LYS A 213 10.19 -12.91 4.86
N VAL A 214 9.14 -12.13 4.81
CA VAL A 214 8.83 -11.14 5.85
C VAL A 214 7.82 -11.73 6.84
N TYR A 215 8.13 -11.57 8.13
CA TYR A 215 7.20 -11.89 9.22
C TYR A 215 6.68 -10.62 9.86
N ALA A 216 5.37 -10.48 9.97
CA ALA A 216 4.75 -9.39 10.74
C ALA A 216 3.54 -9.89 11.52
N GLU A 217 3.41 -9.52 12.80
CA GLU A 217 2.17 -9.83 13.53
C GLU A 217 1.01 -9.06 12.91
N GLU A 218 1.21 -7.76 12.64
CA GLU A 218 0.25 -6.90 11.95
C GLU A 218 0.95 -6.24 10.75
N ALA A 219 0.43 -6.42 9.56
CA ALA A 219 0.96 -5.83 8.33
C ALA A 219 -0.07 -4.97 7.62
N ILE A 220 0.31 -3.75 7.25
CA ILE A 220 -0.48 -2.84 6.44
C ILE A 220 0.37 -2.40 5.25
N LEU A 221 -0.02 -2.82 4.05
CA LEU A 221 0.65 -2.49 2.80
C LEU A 221 -0.32 -1.75 1.89
N LYS A 222 0.05 -0.54 1.49
CA LYS A 222 -0.80 0.30 0.65
C LYS A 222 -0.01 0.97 -0.45
N THR A 223 -0.57 0.92 -1.64
CA THR A 223 -0.13 1.75 -2.77
C THR A 223 -1.36 2.31 -3.49
N ALA A 224 -1.21 3.30 -4.34
CA ALA A 224 -2.31 3.73 -5.17
C ALA A 224 -2.20 3.16 -6.60
N SER A 225 -1.01 3.15 -7.18
CA SER A 225 -0.82 2.69 -8.57
C SER A 225 0.20 1.58 -8.74
N GLY A 226 0.97 1.26 -7.71
CA GLY A 226 1.97 0.20 -7.76
C GLY A 226 1.40 -1.18 -7.43
N ASP A 227 2.18 -2.20 -7.68
CA ASP A 227 1.87 -3.57 -7.35
C ASP A 227 2.30 -3.95 -5.93
N ILE A 228 1.62 -4.93 -5.35
CA ILE A 228 1.99 -5.51 -4.06
C ILE A 228 2.33 -6.98 -4.25
N GLN A 229 3.60 -7.34 -4.09
CA GLN A 229 4.10 -8.69 -4.28
C GLN A 229 4.67 -9.26 -2.98
N LEU A 230 4.06 -10.33 -2.47
CA LEU A 230 4.51 -11.03 -1.27
C LEU A 230 4.92 -12.45 -1.61
N LYS A 231 6.09 -12.84 -1.15
CA LYS A 231 6.58 -14.21 -1.23
C LYS A 231 7.03 -14.71 0.14
N ASP A 232 6.58 -15.92 0.51
CA ASP A 232 6.92 -16.58 1.79
C ASP A 232 6.68 -15.65 3.02
N GLY A 233 5.64 -14.82 2.94
CA GLY A 233 5.23 -13.92 4.02
C GLY A 233 4.47 -14.66 5.11
N LYS A 234 4.73 -14.32 6.39
CA LYS A 234 4.06 -14.95 7.54
C LYS A 234 3.58 -13.92 8.54
N GLY A 235 2.43 -14.16 9.15
CA GLY A 235 1.91 -13.22 10.15
C GLY A 235 0.59 -13.64 10.77
N LYS A 236 -0.02 -12.68 11.46
CA LYS A 236 -1.39 -12.82 11.98
C LYS A 236 -2.37 -12.07 11.10
N ASP A 237 -2.27 -10.75 11.09
CA ASP A 237 -3.21 -9.89 10.40
C ASP A 237 -2.50 -9.13 9.27
N ALA A 238 -3.07 -9.20 8.06
CA ALA A 238 -2.52 -8.51 6.90
C ALA A 238 -3.61 -7.75 6.15
N ILE A 239 -3.35 -6.47 5.88
CA ILE A 239 -4.19 -5.60 5.04
C ILE A 239 -3.36 -5.16 3.85
N LEU A 240 -3.80 -5.55 2.64
CA LEU A 240 -3.19 -5.17 1.38
C LEU A 240 -4.18 -4.35 0.58
N GLN A 241 -3.77 -3.19 0.14
CA GLN A 241 -4.65 -2.28 -0.58
C GLN A 241 -3.90 -1.57 -1.72
N THR A 242 -4.46 -1.65 -2.91
CA THR A 242 -4.07 -0.81 -4.03
C THR A 242 -5.31 -0.23 -4.73
N THR A 243 -5.14 0.70 -5.64
CA THR A 243 -6.25 1.19 -6.46
C THR A 243 -6.16 0.63 -7.87
N SER A 244 -4.98 0.66 -8.50
CA SER A 244 -4.83 0.24 -9.90
C SER A 244 -3.76 -0.84 -10.11
N GLY A 245 -3.02 -1.21 -9.08
CA GLY A 245 -1.99 -2.25 -9.18
C GLY A 245 -2.53 -3.64 -8.84
N ASP A 246 -1.76 -4.64 -9.18
CA ASP A 246 -2.03 -6.03 -8.90
C ASP A 246 -1.52 -6.45 -7.52
N ILE A 247 -2.17 -7.43 -6.92
CA ILE A 247 -1.75 -7.98 -5.63
C ILE A 247 -1.45 -9.48 -5.78
N SER A 248 -0.20 -9.86 -5.64
CA SER A 248 0.24 -11.24 -5.69
C SER A 248 0.79 -11.71 -4.35
N TRP A 249 0.21 -12.75 -3.78
CA TRP A 249 0.70 -13.38 -2.55
C TRP A 249 1.00 -14.86 -2.78
N ARG A 250 2.27 -15.23 -2.69
CA ARG A 250 2.75 -16.59 -2.97
C ARG A 250 3.42 -17.22 -1.76
N GLU A 251 3.11 -18.50 -1.51
CA GLU A 251 3.76 -19.34 -0.50
C GLU A 251 3.67 -18.77 0.94
N GLY A 252 2.68 -17.92 1.21
CA GLY A 252 2.50 -17.25 2.49
C GLY A 252 1.69 -18.05 3.51
N ASN A 253 1.74 -17.59 4.78
CA ASN A 253 0.92 -18.15 5.86
C ASN A 253 0.45 -17.03 6.81
N VAL A 254 -0.86 -16.81 6.91
CA VAL A 254 -1.46 -15.74 7.69
C VAL A 254 -2.72 -16.24 8.41
N GLU A 255 -3.04 -15.68 9.59
CA GLU A 255 -4.31 -15.99 10.25
C GLU A 255 -5.47 -15.25 9.57
N GLU A 256 -5.36 -13.94 9.35
CA GLU A 256 -6.35 -13.15 8.66
C GLU A 256 -5.73 -12.25 7.59
N ALA A 257 -6.28 -12.29 6.37
CA ALA A 257 -5.89 -11.40 5.28
C ALA A 257 -7.09 -10.66 4.69
N GLN A 258 -6.95 -9.35 4.54
CA GLN A 258 -7.86 -8.53 3.78
C GLN A 258 -7.13 -7.90 2.59
N ILE A 259 -7.55 -8.25 1.37
CA ILE A 259 -6.99 -7.80 0.11
C ILE A 259 -8.04 -6.96 -0.61
N THR A 260 -7.66 -5.76 -1.05
CA THR A 260 -8.58 -4.85 -1.75
C THR A 260 -7.86 -4.15 -2.88
N THR A 261 -8.42 -4.21 -4.07
CA THR A 261 -8.02 -3.40 -5.23
C THR A 261 -9.27 -2.83 -5.92
N ILE A 262 -9.12 -1.87 -6.81
CA ILE A 262 -10.24 -1.39 -7.63
C ILE A 262 -10.14 -1.94 -9.04
N SER A 263 -8.98 -1.86 -9.69
CA SER A 263 -8.81 -2.25 -11.08
C SER A 263 -7.73 -3.33 -11.30
N GLY A 264 -7.01 -3.71 -10.27
CA GLY A 264 -5.96 -4.72 -10.37
C GLY A 264 -6.45 -6.12 -10.09
N ASP A 265 -5.68 -7.09 -10.52
CA ASP A 265 -5.92 -8.51 -10.28
C ASP A 265 -5.39 -8.96 -8.92
N VAL A 266 -5.97 -10.01 -8.39
CA VAL A 266 -5.55 -10.60 -7.12
C VAL A 266 -5.19 -12.07 -7.31
N ASP A 267 -3.91 -12.38 -7.09
CA ASP A 267 -3.35 -13.71 -7.20
C ASP A 267 -2.91 -14.23 -5.82
N PHE A 268 -3.59 -15.25 -5.30
CA PHE A 268 -3.28 -15.88 -4.02
C PHE A 268 -2.91 -17.34 -4.22
N MET A 269 -1.60 -17.61 -4.34
CA MET A 269 -1.07 -18.91 -4.74
C MET A 269 -0.31 -19.64 -3.65
N GLY A 270 -0.55 -20.92 -3.48
CA GLY A 270 0.21 -21.80 -2.58
C GLY A 270 0.23 -21.31 -1.14
N SER A 271 -0.65 -20.41 -0.80
CA SER A 271 -0.66 -19.67 0.46
C SER A 271 -1.73 -20.21 1.42
N LYS A 272 -1.52 -19.99 2.72
CA LYS A 272 -2.44 -20.43 3.78
C LYS A 272 -3.02 -19.23 4.52
N ALA A 273 -4.32 -19.25 4.76
CA ALA A 273 -5.00 -18.27 5.58
C ALA A 273 -6.11 -18.93 6.41
N SER A 274 -6.36 -18.50 7.64
CA SER A 274 -7.54 -18.93 8.39
C SER A 274 -8.78 -18.15 7.96
N ARG A 275 -8.63 -16.84 7.71
CA ARG A 275 -9.68 -15.98 7.14
C ARG A 275 -9.10 -15.17 5.98
N LEU A 276 -9.76 -15.24 4.84
CA LEU A 276 -9.37 -14.50 3.65
C LEU A 276 -10.55 -13.70 3.11
N LYS A 277 -10.38 -12.40 2.99
CA LYS A 277 -11.33 -11.49 2.38
C LYS A 277 -10.69 -10.77 1.21
N ILE A 278 -11.24 -10.96 0.02
CA ILE A 278 -10.78 -10.32 -1.21
C ILE A 278 -11.90 -9.45 -1.76
N LYS A 279 -11.54 -8.25 -2.17
CA LYS A 279 -12.42 -7.34 -2.89
C LYS A 279 -11.70 -6.71 -4.06
N THR A 280 -12.28 -6.82 -5.24
CA THR A 280 -11.90 -6.01 -6.40
C THR A 280 -13.14 -5.42 -7.05
N THR A 281 -13.00 -4.46 -7.93
CA THR A 281 -14.13 -3.93 -8.70
C THR A 281 -14.07 -4.44 -10.13
N SER A 282 -12.91 -4.39 -10.79
CA SER A 282 -12.77 -4.77 -12.20
C SER A 282 -11.70 -5.84 -12.45
N GLY A 283 -10.97 -6.25 -11.42
CA GLY A 283 -9.89 -7.24 -11.54
C GLY A 283 -10.38 -8.67 -11.37
N GLU A 284 -9.60 -9.58 -11.89
CA GLU A 284 -9.75 -11.03 -11.71
C GLU A 284 -9.23 -11.45 -10.33
N VAL A 285 -9.84 -12.48 -9.75
CA VAL A 285 -9.40 -13.08 -8.49
C VAL A 285 -9.02 -14.53 -8.73
N GLU A 286 -7.74 -14.83 -8.61
CA GLU A 286 -7.22 -16.15 -8.81
C GLU A 286 -6.71 -16.78 -7.51
N LEU A 287 -7.27 -17.94 -7.15
CA LEU A 287 -6.92 -18.71 -5.95
C LEU A 287 -6.38 -20.07 -6.37
N ARG A 288 -5.05 -20.23 -6.47
CA ARG A 288 -4.44 -21.49 -6.92
C ARG A 288 -3.70 -22.24 -5.81
N ASN A 289 -3.95 -23.52 -5.69
CA ASN A 289 -3.22 -24.44 -4.79
C ASN A 289 -3.13 -23.92 -3.35
N SER A 290 -4.15 -23.17 -2.92
CA SER A 290 -4.16 -22.55 -1.61
C SER A 290 -4.71 -23.54 -0.60
N GLU A 291 -3.88 -23.92 0.38
CA GLU A 291 -4.31 -24.66 1.55
C GLU A 291 -4.93 -23.67 2.55
N ILE A 292 -6.22 -23.48 2.45
CA ILE A 292 -6.94 -22.64 3.38
C ILE A 292 -7.43 -23.57 4.50
N ALA A 293 -6.47 -23.99 5.34
CA ALA A 293 -6.58 -25.16 6.20
C ALA A 293 -7.64 -25.04 7.31
N ASP A 294 -7.99 -23.83 7.70
CA ASP A 294 -9.00 -23.56 8.73
C ASP A 294 -9.94 -22.41 8.33
N LEU A 295 -10.13 -22.21 7.01
CA LEU A 295 -11.02 -21.17 6.55
C LEU A 295 -12.45 -21.40 7.04
N THR A 296 -12.72 -20.77 8.12
CA THR A 296 -14.10 -20.56 8.50
C THR A 296 -14.78 -19.58 7.53
N HIS A 297 -14.02 -18.73 6.80
CA HIS A 297 -14.63 -17.76 5.88
C HIS A 297 -13.69 -17.31 4.77
N LEU A 298 -13.91 -17.77 3.54
CA LEU A 298 -13.50 -17.05 2.34
C LEU A 298 -14.64 -16.11 1.92
N ASN A 299 -14.34 -14.83 1.76
CA ASN A 299 -15.25 -13.86 1.17
C ASN A 299 -14.54 -13.18 0.01
N ALA A 300 -14.84 -13.58 -1.22
CA ALA A 300 -14.33 -12.95 -2.44
C ALA A 300 -15.48 -12.24 -3.15
N ALA A 301 -15.27 -10.99 -3.53
CA ALA A 301 -16.26 -10.19 -4.23
C ALA A 301 -15.62 -9.35 -5.33
N THR A 302 -16.18 -9.42 -6.53
CA THR A 302 -15.85 -8.54 -7.65
C THR A 302 -17.12 -7.93 -8.24
N THR A 303 -16.98 -6.90 -9.06
CA THR A 303 -18.11 -6.33 -9.82
C THR A 303 -18.09 -6.80 -11.26
N SER A 304 -16.94 -6.76 -11.93
CA SER A 304 -16.82 -7.10 -13.36
C SER A 304 -15.74 -8.14 -13.68
N GLY A 305 -14.94 -8.54 -12.71
CA GLY A 305 -13.89 -9.55 -12.91
C GLY A 305 -14.38 -10.96 -12.61
N ASP A 306 -13.63 -11.92 -13.11
CA ASP A 306 -13.88 -13.33 -12.86
C ASP A 306 -13.25 -13.79 -11.55
N ILE A 307 -13.76 -14.86 -10.98
CA ILE A 307 -13.21 -15.47 -9.78
C ILE A 307 -12.94 -16.93 -10.08
N GLU A 308 -11.68 -17.29 -10.16
CA GLU A 308 -11.24 -18.63 -10.48
C GLU A 308 -10.41 -19.26 -9.36
N GLY A 309 -10.45 -20.56 -9.25
CA GLY A 309 -9.48 -21.22 -8.40
C GLY A 309 -9.72 -22.65 -8.02
N THR A 310 -8.61 -23.24 -7.53
CA THR A 310 -8.62 -24.57 -6.90
C THR A 310 -8.12 -24.44 -5.48
N PHE A 311 -8.96 -24.65 -4.49
CA PHE A 311 -8.60 -24.49 -3.09
C PHE A 311 -9.47 -25.33 -2.16
N PHE A 312 -9.08 -25.38 -0.89
CA PHE A 312 -9.86 -25.97 0.18
C PHE A 312 -10.43 -24.87 1.07
N ALA A 313 -11.71 -24.92 1.38
CA ALA A 313 -12.37 -24.03 2.35
C ALA A 313 -13.55 -24.72 3.02
N GLU A 314 -13.79 -24.44 4.32
CA GLU A 314 -14.96 -24.95 5.03
C GLU A 314 -16.20 -24.10 4.79
N LYS A 315 -16.02 -22.79 4.67
CA LYS A 315 -17.10 -21.84 4.34
C LYS A 315 -16.64 -20.89 3.25
N LEU A 316 -17.49 -20.70 2.28
CA LEU A 316 -17.23 -19.91 1.09
C LEU A 316 -18.38 -18.92 0.86
N SER A 317 -18.03 -17.67 0.63
CA SER A 317 -18.95 -16.67 0.10
C SER A 317 -18.30 -15.95 -1.05
N VAL A 318 -18.76 -16.21 -2.28
CA VAL A 318 -18.20 -15.63 -3.50
C VAL A 318 -19.30 -14.93 -4.27
N GLN A 319 -19.01 -13.71 -4.69
CA GLN A 319 -19.97 -12.87 -5.41
C GLN A 319 -19.30 -12.15 -6.57
N SER A 320 -19.93 -12.24 -7.75
CA SER A 320 -19.65 -11.38 -8.90
C SER A 320 -20.94 -10.72 -9.37
N ILE A 321 -20.85 -9.57 -10.03
CA ILE A 321 -22.02 -8.96 -10.68
C ILE A 321 -22.06 -9.34 -12.14
N SER A 322 -20.96 -9.21 -12.87
CA SER A 322 -20.90 -9.50 -14.33
C SER A 322 -19.80 -10.48 -14.73
N GLY A 323 -18.99 -10.95 -13.82
CA GLY A 323 -17.94 -11.93 -14.10
C GLY A 323 -18.36 -13.35 -13.79
N ASP A 324 -17.63 -14.28 -14.35
CA ASP A 324 -17.82 -15.72 -14.14
C ASP A 324 -17.19 -16.19 -12.84
N ILE A 325 -17.70 -17.25 -12.27
CA ILE A 325 -17.15 -17.88 -11.07
C ILE A 325 -16.88 -19.35 -11.41
N ASP A 326 -15.61 -19.72 -11.55
CA ASP A 326 -15.16 -21.09 -11.80
C ASP A 326 -14.27 -21.59 -10.66
N MET A 327 -14.79 -22.52 -9.85
CA MET A 327 -14.09 -22.99 -8.68
C MET A 327 -14.10 -24.49 -8.53
N THR A 328 -12.93 -25.06 -8.32
CA THR A 328 -12.76 -26.46 -7.95
C THR A 328 -12.39 -26.57 -6.46
N LEU A 329 -13.21 -27.26 -5.68
CA LEU A 329 -13.06 -27.38 -4.24
C LEU A 329 -12.52 -28.75 -3.85
N ASP A 330 -11.30 -28.79 -3.35
CA ASP A 330 -10.71 -30.01 -2.76
C ASP A 330 -11.24 -30.18 -1.32
N ARG A 331 -12.07 -31.17 -1.12
CA ARG A 331 -12.81 -31.34 0.15
C ARG A 331 -12.07 -32.14 1.20
N ARG A 332 -11.04 -32.86 0.85
CA ARG A 332 -10.33 -33.77 1.78
C ARG A 332 -11.28 -34.52 2.74
N GLY A 333 -12.50 -34.85 2.26
CA GLY A 333 -13.49 -35.59 3.04
C GLY A 333 -14.35 -34.75 4.01
N ARG A 334 -14.26 -33.42 4.03
CA ARG A 334 -15.06 -32.54 4.91
C ARG A 334 -16.27 -31.96 4.19
N GLU A 335 -17.29 -31.55 4.95
CA GLU A 335 -18.42 -30.78 4.42
C GLU A 335 -18.03 -29.33 4.15
N LEU A 336 -18.56 -28.75 3.09
CA LEU A 336 -18.35 -27.36 2.70
C LEU A 336 -19.67 -26.64 2.63
N ILE A 337 -19.74 -25.44 3.17
CA ILE A 337 -20.86 -24.51 3.01
C ILE A 337 -20.46 -23.43 2.02
N ALA A 338 -21.07 -23.42 0.85
CA ALA A 338 -20.79 -22.45 -0.20
C ALA A 338 -21.99 -21.54 -0.47
N LYS A 339 -21.73 -20.23 -0.54
CA LYS A 339 -22.66 -19.23 -1.07
C LYS A 339 -22.00 -18.57 -2.26
N THR A 340 -22.53 -18.80 -3.45
CA THR A 340 -22.03 -18.21 -4.67
C THR A 340 -23.14 -17.41 -5.33
N LYS A 341 -22.82 -16.26 -5.91
CA LYS A 341 -23.76 -15.42 -6.61
C LYS A 341 -23.07 -14.69 -7.75
N SER A 342 -23.50 -14.95 -8.98
CA SER A 342 -23.29 -14.05 -10.11
C SER A 342 -24.64 -13.50 -10.58
N VAL A 343 -24.67 -12.28 -11.10
CA VAL A 343 -25.91 -11.66 -11.62
C VAL A 343 -26.04 -11.87 -13.11
N SER A 344 -24.95 -11.74 -13.89
CA SER A 344 -24.94 -11.89 -15.35
C SER A 344 -23.84 -12.79 -15.89
N GLY A 345 -23.00 -13.39 -15.04
CA GLY A 345 -22.01 -14.39 -15.41
C GLY A 345 -22.44 -15.80 -15.04
N ASP A 346 -21.71 -16.77 -15.55
CA ASP A 346 -21.87 -18.19 -15.23
C ASP A 346 -21.26 -18.49 -13.85
N CYS A 347 -21.74 -19.53 -13.20
CA CYS A 347 -21.24 -19.91 -11.89
C CYS A 347 -21.07 -21.43 -11.79
N ASP A 348 -19.86 -21.89 -12.03
CA ASP A 348 -19.47 -23.29 -12.01
C ASP A 348 -18.66 -23.61 -10.76
N VAL A 349 -19.23 -24.45 -9.89
CA VAL A 349 -18.56 -24.86 -8.66
C VAL A 349 -18.54 -26.37 -8.57
N TYR A 350 -17.36 -26.95 -8.64
CA TYR A 350 -17.13 -28.40 -8.64
C TYR A 350 -16.82 -28.87 -7.21
N GLY A 351 -17.51 -29.90 -6.79
CA GLY A 351 -17.33 -30.52 -5.47
C GLY A 351 -18.65 -30.85 -4.78
N ARG A 352 -18.65 -31.60 -3.66
CA ARG A 352 -19.90 -31.79 -2.87
C ARG A 352 -20.20 -30.59 -1.99
N ILE A 353 -21.26 -29.89 -2.24
CA ILE A 353 -21.64 -28.65 -1.60
C ILE A 353 -22.91 -28.87 -0.80
N HIS A 354 -22.94 -28.42 0.45
CA HIS A 354 -24.18 -28.27 1.17
C HIS A 354 -24.71 -26.85 0.97
N TYR A 355 -25.86 -26.72 0.35
CA TYR A 355 -26.42 -25.42 -0.02
C TYR A 355 -27.18 -24.81 1.15
N ASP A 356 -26.78 -23.63 1.63
CA ASP A 356 -27.54 -22.86 2.60
C ASP A 356 -28.29 -21.72 1.87
N GLY A 357 -29.48 -22.04 1.39
CA GLY A 357 -30.37 -21.12 0.68
C GLY A 357 -31.22 -21.78 -0.43
N THR A 358 -32.14 -21.03 -1.03
CA THR A 358 -32.93 -21.48 -2.19
C THR A 358 -32.04 -21.54 -3.41
N PRO A 359 -31.96 -22.69 -4.14
CA PRO A 359 -31.18 -22.78 -5.37
C PRO A 359 -31.67 -21.76 -6.41
N ASP A 360 -30.72 -20.97 -6.93
CA ASP A 360 -31.00 -20.11 -8.07
C ASP A 360 -31.00 -21.00 -9.35
N PRO A 361 -32.04 -20.99 -10.16
CA PRO A 361 -32.13 -21.85 -11.35
C PRO A 361 -31.12 -21.52 -12.46
N THR A 362 -30.38 -20.40 -12.34
CA THR A 362 -29.33 -20.01 -13.31
C THR A 362 -27.96 -20.60 -12.97
N ARG A 363 -27.83 -21.42 -11.91
CA ARG A 363 -26.55 -21.96 -11.45
C ARG A 363 -26.39 -23.42 -11.83
N HIS A 364 -25.31 -23.73 -12.53
CA HIS A 364 -24.87 -25.09 -12.77
C HIS A 364 -23.97 -25.57 -11.62
N ILE A 365 -24.50 -26.45 -10.77
CA ILE A 365 -23.73 -27.14 -9.73
C ILE A 365 -23.51 -28.57 -10.24
N VAL A 366 -22.28 -28.90 -10.60
CA VAL A 366 -21.90 -30.27 -10.97
C VAL A 366 -21.29 -30.94 -9.75
N GLY A 367 -22.03 -31.87 -9.19
CA GLY A 367 -21.65 -32.67 -8.00
C GLY A 367 -20.75 -33.86 -8.29
#